data_26ce163321624e44793387bd252f0a4d
#
_entry.id   26ce163321624e44793387bd252f0a4d
#
_cell.length_a   1.000
_cell.length_b   1.000
_cell.length_c   1.000
_cell.angle_alpha   90.00
_cell.angle_beta   90.00
_cell.angle_gamma   90.00
#
_symmetry.space_group_name_H-M   'P 1'
#
loop_
_entity.id
_entity.type
_entity.pdbx_description
1 polymer ?
#
loop_
_entity_poly.entity_id
_entity_poly.type
_entity_poly.pdbx_seq_one_letter_code
_entity_poly.pdbx_strand_id
1 'polypeptide(L)'
;AIRRALDGVDVEATVLGRETTAAMQAADGFGASGARDDDFTAERAAAREGGKPFGIHAGERDAADLTPALDLDPTFLVHVVHPDPEHLDRIEREDVPVVCPRSNLVTGVGTPPIADLLDRTTVALGTDNVMLNSPSMFREMEFAAKVGRVDAVDVLRMATLNGAELVGLNCGLIEPGRAAKLLVLDGDSDNLAGARDVRRAVVRRAGVHDVKRVVHA
;
A
#
# COMPACT_ATOMS: atom_id res chain seq x y z
N ALA A 1 -15.61 9.17 -11.79
CA ALA A 1 -16.48 8.41 -10.86
C ALA A 1 -15.96 8.52 -9.42
N ILE A 2 -14.70 8.12 -9.13
CA ILE A 2 -14.12 8.08 -7.76
C ILE A 2 -14.16 9.47 -7.10
N ARG A 3 -13.69 10.53 -7.77
CA ARG A 3 -13.74 11.89 -7.22
C ARG A 3 -15.14 12.31 -6.82
N ARG A 4 -16.18 11.98 -7.62
CA ARG A 4 -17.58 12.26 -7.25
C ARG A 4 -18.05 11.45 -6.04
N ALA A 5 -17.49 10.26 -5.82
CA ALA A 5 -17.82 9.45 -4.63
C ALA A 5 -17.16 10.02 -3.37
N LEU A 6 -16.04 10.73 -3.53
CA LEU A 6 -15.35 11.42 -2.43
C LEU A 6 -16.00 12.78 -2.11
N ASP A 7 -16.80 13.34 -3.04
CA ASP A 7 -17.57 14.56 -2.78
C ASP A 7 -18.58 14.29 -1.65
N GLY A 8 -18.43 14.96 -0.52
CA GLY A 8 -19.32 14.82 0.64
C GLY A 8 -18.87 13.80 1.69
N VAL A 9 -17.72 13.16 1.54
CA VAL A 9 -17.05 12.41 2.60
C VAL A 9 -15.78 13.15 3.02
N ASP A 10 -15.56 13.27 4.32
CA ASP A 10 -14.35 13.91 4.87
C ASP A 10 -13.19 12.90 4.86
N VAL A 11 -12.71 12.61 3.64
CA VAL A 11 -11.59 11.69 3.40
C VAL A 11 -10.63 12.33 2.40
N GLU A 12 -9.38 12.44 2.78
CA GLU A 12 -8.28 12.78 1.88
C GLU A 12 -7.81 11.50 1.16
N ALA A 13 -7.80 11.52 -0.18
CA ALA A 13 -7.42 10.38 -0.99
C ALA A 13 -6.67 10.82 -2.25
N THR A 14 -5.59 10.12 -2.56
CA THR A 14 -4.88 10.26 -3.83
C THR A 14 -5.52 9.31 -4.86
N VAL A 15 -6.12 9.88 -5.88
CA VAL A 15 -6.82 9.13 -6.93
C VAL A 15 -5.87 8.90 -8.10
N LEU A 16 -5.62 7.64 -8.44
CA LEU A 16 -4.81 7.25 -9.59
C LEU A 16 -5.70 7.01 -10.81
N GLY A 17 -5.36 7.64 -11.93
CA GLY A 17 -5.97 7.36 -13.23
C GLY A 17 -5.36 6.10 -13.85
N ARG A 18 -6.12 5.40 -14.69
CA ARG A 18 -5.67 4.16 -15.36
C ARG A 18 -5.84 4.26 -16.88
N GLU A 19 -5.04 3.49 -17.60
CA GLU A 19 -5.18 3.14 -19.02
C GLU A 19 -4.90 4.26 -20.03
N THR A 20 -4.98 5.52 -19.68
CA THR A 20 -4.75 6.62 -20.62
C THR A 20 -4.10 7.84 -19.96
N THR A 21 -3.27 8.54 -20.72
CA THR A 21 -2.70 9.83 -20.32
C THR A 21 -3.78 10.84 -19.90
N ALA A 22 -4.93 10.83 -20.58
CA ALA A 22 -6.06 11.72 -20.23
C ALA A 22 -6.65 11.39 -18.84
N ALA A 23 -6.79 10.09 -18.51
CA ALA A 23 -7.23 9.67 -17.18
C ALA A 23 -6.22 10.07 -16.10
N MET A 24 -4.92 9.95 -16.36
CA MET A 24 -3.84 10.39 -15.49
C MET A 24 -3.87 11.92 -15.28
N GLN A 25 -4.04 12.69 -16.33
CA GLN A 25 -4.10 14.16 -16.25
C GLN A 25 -5.27 14.64 -15.38
N ALA A 26 -6.44 13.95 -15.46
CA ALA A 26 -7.62 14.23 -14.65
C ALA A 26 -7.53 13.71 -13.20
N ALA A 27 -6.52 12.91 -12.86
CA ALA A 27 -6.30 12.31 -11.56
C ALA A 27 -5.08 12.91 -10.84
N ASP A 28 -4.82 12.45 -9.61
CA ASP A 28 -3.68 12.90 -8.82
C ASP A 28 -2.38 12.20 -9.23
N GLY A 29 -2.49 11.02 -9.87
CA GLY A 29 -1.38 10.23 -10.38
C GLY A 29 -1.83 9.20 -11.40
N PHE A 30 -0.96 8.27 -11.77
CA PHE A 30 -1.23 7.18 -12.71
C PHE A 30 -0.99 5.82 -12.06
N GLY A 31 -1.92 4.88 -12.27
CA GLY A 31 -1.81 3.48 -11.83
C GLY A 31 -1.86 2.54 -13.02
N ALA A 32 -0.70 2.10 -13.51
CA ALA A 32 -0.58 1.17 -14.62
C ALA A 32 -0.96 -0.27 -14.23
N SER A 33 -1.63 -0.98 -15.12
CA SER A 33 -2.07 -2.37 -14.90
C SER A 33 -0.90 -3.35 -14.81
N GLY A 34 0.15 -3.13 -15.58
CA GLY A 34 1.36 -3.96 -15.57
C GLY A 34 2.17 -3.77 -16.85
N ALA A 35 3.49 -3.90 -16.76
CA ALA A 35 4.39 -3.70 -17.90
C ALA A 35 4.24 -4.75 -19.02
N ARG A 36 3.39 -5.76 -18.83
CA ARG A 36 3.01 -6.72 -19.86
C ARG A 36 1.85 -6.25 -20.72
N ASP A 37 1.03 -5.34 -20.19
CA ASP A 37 -0.23 -4.95 -20.81
C ASP A 37 -0.02 -3.87 -21.86
N ASP A 38 0.94 -2.96 -21.62
CA ASP A 38 1.26 -1.86 -22.54
C ASP A 38 2.65 -1.27 -22.24
N ASP A 39 3.15 -0.44 -23.16
CA ASP A 39 4.31 0.43 -22.96
C ASP A 39 3.85 1.76 -22.34
N PHE A 40 4.04 1.90 -21.03
CA PHE A 40 3.64 3.09 -20.27
C PHE A 40 4.70 4.21 -20.27
N THR A 41 5.63 4.23 -21.20
CA THR A 41 6.70 5.24 -21.28
C THR A 41 6.15 6.66 -21.41
N ALA A 42 5.11 6.86 -22.20
CA ALA A 42 4.47 8.18 -22.38
C ALA A 42 3.78 8.66 -21.11
N GLU A 43 3.04 7.77 -20.44
CA GLU A 43 2.35 8.04 -19.17
C GLU A 43 3.35 8.31 -18.05
N ARG A 44 4.45 7.55 -18.00
CA ARG A 44 5.54 7.79 -17.04
C ARG A 44 6.20 9.15 -17.25
N ALA A 45 6.48 9.52 -18.50
CA ALA A 45 7.05 10.83 -18.83
C ALA A 45 6.10 11.98 -18.41
N ALA A 46 4.81 11.85 -18.71
CA ALA A 46 3.79 12.83 -18.33
C ALA A 46 3.60 12.92 -16.80
N ALA A 47 3.68 11.79 -16.09
CA ALA A 47 3.65 11.78 -14.62
C ALA A 47 4.84 12.55 -14.04
N ARG A 48 6.05 12.33 -14.57
CA ARG A 48 7.27 13.02 -14.14
C ARG A 48 7.18 14.53 -14.42
N GLU A 49 6.74 14.93 -15.60
CA GLU A 49 6.55 16.34 -15.96
C GLU A 49 5.52 17.02 -15.05
N GLY A 50 4.44 16.31 -14.71
CA GLY A 50 3.38 16.81 -13.81
C GLY A 50 3.70 16.70 -12.32
N GLY A 51 4.84 16.15 -11.92
CA GLY A 51 5.17 15.88 -10.51
C GLY A 51 4.18 14.94 -9.83
N LYS A 52 3.58 14.01 -10.58
CA LYS A 52 2.54 13.08 -10.10
C LYS A 52 3.12 11.69 -9.83
N PRO A 53 2.60 10.97 -8.82
CA PRO A 53 2.99 9.58 -8.59
C PRO A 53 2.59 8.69 -9.76
N PHE A 54 3.48 7.73 -10.07
CA PHE A 54 3.27 6.68 -11.07
C PHE A 54 3.46 5.33 -10.41
N GLY A 55 2.40 4.56 -10.28
CA GLY A 55 2.41 3.21 -9.74
C GLY A 55 2.18 2.16 -10.83
N ILE A 56 2.82 1.00 -10.72
CA ILE A 56 2.65 -0.09 -11.68
C ILE A 56 2.57 -1.44 -10.97
N HIS A 57 1.69 -2.31 -11.43
CA HIS A 57 1.62 -3.69 -10.97
C HIS A 57 2.75 -4.50 -11.60
N ALA A 58 3.51 -5.25 -10.80
CA ALA A 58 4.60 -6.08 -11.29
C ALA A 58 4.93 -7.23 -10.34
N GLY A 59 5.42 -8.32 -10.91
CA GLY A 59 5.84 -9.50 -10.15
C GLY A 59 4.69 -10.23 -9.46
N GLU A 60 3.43 -10.05 -9.90
CA GLU A 60 2.29 -10.71 -9.29
C GLU A 60 2.25 -12.20 -9.66
N ARG A 61 2.35 -12.54 -10.94
CA ARG A 61 2.24 -13.92 -11.45
C ARG A 61 3.58 -14.62 -11.53
N ASP A 62 4.58 -13.89 -11.95
CA ASP A 62 5.99 -14.31 -12.11
C ASP A 62 6.89 -13.08 -12.23
N ALA A 63 8.20 -13.27 -12.35
CA ALA A 63 9.21 -12.21 -12.39
C ALA A 63 9.30 -11.45 -13.71
N ALA A 64 8.65 -11.90 -14.78
CA ALA A 64 8.96 -11.45 -16.15
C ALA A 64 8.60 -9.99 -16.45
N ASP A 65 7.69 -9.39 -15.69
CA ASP A 65 7.30 -7.98 -15.84
C ASP A 65 8.00 -7.04 -14.84
N LEU A 66 8.80 -7.57 -13.91
CA LEU A 66 9.51 -6.73 -12.93
C LEU A 66 10.59 -5.88 -13.59
N THR A 67 11.43 -6.46 -14.45
CA THR A 67 12.47 -5.67 -15.16
C THR A 67 11.86 -4.53 -15.98
N PRO A 68 10.89 -4.74 -16.88
CA PRO A 68 10.30 -3.62 -17.62
C PRO A 68 9.54 -2.63 -16.73
N ALA A 69 8.95 -3.06 -15.63
CA ALA A 69 8.32 -2.14 -14.67
C ALA A 69 9.35 -1.25 -13.96
N LEU A 70 10.47 -1.83 -13.52
CA LEU A 70 11.57 -1.10 -12.90
C LEU A 70 12.28 -0.15 -13.89
N ASP A 71 12.33 -0.49 -15.18
CA ASP A 71 12.91 0.37 -16.24
C ASP A 71 12.08 1.65 -16.46
N LEU A 72 10.80 1.64 -16.08
CA LEU A 72 9.97 2.84 -16.08
C LEU A 72 10.26 3.77 -14.89
N ASP A 73 11.10 3.36 -13.92
CA ASP A 73 11.42 4.14 -12.73
C ASP A 73 10.13 4.61 -12.01
N PRO A 74 9.27 3.70 -11.55
CA PRO A 74 7.99 4.03 -10.95
C PRO A 74 8.17 4.69 -9.57
N THR A 75 7.13 5.40 -9.10
CA THR A 75 7.09 5.87 -7.71
C THR A 75 6.87 4.71 -6.75
N PHE A 76 6.13 3.68 -7.20
CA PHE A 76 5.89 2.46 -6.43
C PHE A 76 5.51 1.28 -7.32
N LEU A 77 5.82 0.09 -6.82
CA LEU A 77 5.45 -1.20 -7.42
C LEU A 77 4.33 -1.85 -6.60
N VAL A 78 3.36 -2.47 -7.24
CA VAL A 78 2.30 -3.21 -6.54
C VAL A 78 2.53 -4.71 -6.69
N HIS A 79 2.28 -5.46 -5.61
CA HIS A 79 2.43 -6.91 -5.41
C HIS A 79 3.85 -7.38 -5.12
N VAL A 80 4.76 -7.42 -6.09
CA VAL A 80 6.15 -7.91 -5.95
C VAL A 80 6.20 -9.29 -5.27
N VAL A 81 5.39 -10.24 -5.77
CA VAL A 81 5.28 -11.60 -5.20
C VAL A 81 6.46 -12.49 -5.58
N HIS A 82 6.94 -12.34 -6.81
CA HIS A 82 7.97 -13.22 -7.40
C HIS A 82 9.23 -12.46 -7.85
N PRO A 83 9.88 -11.66 -6.99
CA PRO A 83 11.13 -11.02 -7.39
C PRO A 83 12.28 -12.04 -7.41
N ASP A 84 13.10 -11.99 -8.44
CA ASP A 84 14.41 -12.61 -8.44
C ASP A 84 15.41 -11.75 -7.62
N PRO A 85 16.57 -12.29 -7.20
CA PRO A 85 17.57 -11.52 -6.45
C PRO A 85 17.98 -10.20 -7.12
N GLU A 86 18.10 -10.20 -8.45
CA GLU A 86 18.45 -9.00 -9.24
C GLU A 86 17.38 -7.90 -9.14
N HIS A 87 16.09 -8.30 -9.05
CA HIS A 87 14.99 -7.35 -8.85
C HIS A 87 15.02 -6.75 -7.45
N LEU A 88 15.31 -7.56 -6.43
CA LEU A 88 15.45 -7.08 -5.05
C LEU A 88 16.59 -6.08 -4.91
N ASP A 89 17.72 -6.32 -5.60
CA ASP A 89 18.87 -5.40 -5.58
C ASP A 89 18.56 -4.07 -6.29
N ARG A 90 17.66 -4.07 -7.28
CA ARG A 90 17.20 -2.83 -7.94
C ARG A 90 16.21 -2.07 -7.06
N ILE A 91 15.25 -2.77 -6.46
CA ILE A 91 14.21 -2.21 -5.57
C ILE A 91 14.84 -1.49 -4.36
N GLU A 92 15.98 -1.94 -3.84
CA GLU A 92 16.68 -1.33 -2.71
C GLU A 92 16.96 0.16 -2.86
N ARG A 93 17.03 0.66 -4.08
CA ARG A 93 17.57 2.00 -4.35
C ARG A 93 16.53 3.12 -4.28
N GLU A 94 15.35 2.95 -4.87
CA GLU A 94 14.40 4.07 -5.03
C GLU A 94 12.92 3.67 -5.00
N ASP A 95 12.57 2.38 -5.13
CA ASP A 95 11.18 1.95 -5.29
C ASP A 95 10.52 1.62 -3.95
N VAL A 96 9.24 1.91 -3.82
CA VAL A 96 8.43 1.52 -2.67
C VAL A 96 7.46 0.40 -3.07
N PRO A 97 7.69 -0.87 -2.66
CA PRO A 97 6.71 -1.92 -2.84
C PRO A 97 5.44 -1.68 -2.03
N VAL A 98 4.29 -1.83 -2.67
CA VAL A 98 2.97 -1.89 -2.02
C VAL A 98 2.49 -3.34 -2.08
N VAL A 99 2.57 -4.04 -0.97
CA VAL A 99 2.21 -5.46 -0.91
C VAL A 99 0.74 -5.65 -0.53
N CYS A 100 0.10 -6.65 -1.16
CA CYS A 100 -1.33 -6.94 -1.00
C CYS A 100 -1.54 -8.43 -0.65
N PRO A 101 -1.06 -8.90 0.52
CA PRO A 101 -0.97 -10.34 0.81
C PRO A 101 -2.30 -11.09 0.77
N ARG A 102 -3.42 -10.48 1.16
CA ARG A 102 -4.73 -11.15 1.10
C ARG A 102 -5.20 -11.35 -0.33
N SER A 103 -5.05 -10.34 -1.17
CA SER A 103 -5.39 -10.43 -2.58
C SER A 103 -4.57 -11.53 -3.26
N ASN A 104 -3.26 -11.52 -3.05
CA ASN A 104 -2.35 -12.52 -3.63
C ASN A 104 -2.69 -13.95 -3.19
N LEU A 105 -3.14 -14.16 -1.95
CA LEU A 105 -3.61 -15.46 -1.49
C LEU A 105 -4.92 -15.88 -2.16
N VAL A 106 -5.86 -14.95 -2.37
CA VAL A 106 -7.14 -15.26 -3.04
C VAL A 106 -6.92 -15.62 -4.51
N THR A 107 -6.04 -14.89 -5.19
CA THR A 107 -5.70 -15.20 -6.60
C THR A 107 -4.80 -16.43 -6.75
N GLY A 108 -4.23 -16.92 -5.65
CA GLY A 108 -3.39 -18.12 -5.64
C GLY A 108 -1.99 -17.91 -6.22
N VAL A 109 -1.56 -16.66 -6.38
CA VAL A 109 -0.23 -16.32 -6.92
C VAL A 109 0.89 -16.42 -5.90
N GLY A 110 0.58 -16.59 -4.61
CA GLY A 110 1.56 -16.74 -3.54
C GLY A 110 1.58 -15.54 -2.57
N THR A 111 2.70 -15.33 -1.92
CA THR A 111 2.89 -14.25 -0.95
C THR A 111 4.15 -13.47 -1.26
N PRO A 112 4.13 -12.13 -1.21
CA PRO A 112 5.35 -11.33 -1.40
C PRO A 112 6.37 -11.64 -0.30
N PRO A 113 7.68 -11.54 -0.59
CA PRO A 113 8.75 -11.76 0.39
C PRO A 113 8.91 -10.51 1.28
N ILE A 114 7.90 -10.25 2.14
CA ILE A 114 7.77 -8.99 2.90
C ILE A 114 9.00 -8.72 3.77
N ALA A 115 9.55 -9.75 4.43
CA ALA A 115 10.73 -9.58 5.27
C ALA A 115 11.95 -9.15 4.44
N ASP A 116 12.21 -9.81 3.31
CA ASP A 116 13.34 -9.48 2.43
C ASP A 116 13.21 -8.08 1.82
N LEU A 117 11.98 -7.64 1.54
CA LEU A 117 11.71 -6.28 1.06
C LEU A 117 11.95 -5.25 2.17
N LEU A 118 11.48 -5.50 3.39
CA LEU A 118 11.67 -4.59 4.53
C LEU A 118 13.14 -4.46 4.94
N ASP A 119 13.94 -5.50 4.74
CA ASP A 119 15.40 -5.45 4.98
C ASP A 119 16.12 -4.52 3.98
N ARG A 120 15.48 -4.16 2.87
CA ARG A 120 16.08 -3.38 1.77
C ARG A 120 15.48 -2.00 1.59
N THR A 121 14.18 -1.87 1.74
CA THR A 121 13.48 -0.64 1.39
C THR A 121 12.23 -0.41 2.26
N THR A 122 11.60 0.74 2.06
CA THR A 122 10.29 1.05 2.65
C THR A 122 9.20 0.26 1.94
N VAL A 123 8.37 -0.46 2.69
CA VAL A 123 7.23 -1.23 2.17
C VAL A 123 5.93 -0.64 2.68
N ALA A 124 4.95 -0.45 1.80
CA ALA A 124 3.59 -0.06 2.15
C ALA A 124 2.62 -1.25 2.02
N LEU A 125 1.46 -1.14 2.66
CA LEU A 125 0.43 -2.18 2.68
C LEU A 125 -0.82 -1.71 1.94
N GLY A 126 -1.36 -2.53 1.05
CA GLY A 126 -2.56 -2.27 0.28
C GLY A 126 -3.58 -3.41 0.36
N THR A 127 -4.86 -3.09 0.21
CA THR A 127 -5.96 -4.09 0.24
C THR A 127 -6.32 -4.64 -1.13
N ASP A 128 -5.83 -3.99 -2.18
CA ASP A 128 -6.14 -4.31 -3.58
C ASP A 128 -7.66 -4.29 -3.86
N ASN A 129 -8.10 -5.07 -4.81
CA ASN A 129 -9.42 -5.04 -5.41
C ASN A 129 -10.52 -5.48 -4.44
N VAL A 130 -11.52 -4.62 -4.27
CA VAL A 130 -12.68 -4.86 -3.41
C VAL A 130 -13.57 -6.04 -3.87
N MET A 131 -13.42 -6.48 -5.11
CA MET A 131 -14.11 -7.69 -5.60
C MET A 131 -13.51 -8.98 -5.03
N LEU A 132 -12.24 -8.96 -4.62
CA LEU A 132 -11.55 -10.10 -4.03
C LEU A 132 -11.70 -10.14 -2.52
N ASN A 133 -11.56 -8.98 -1.87
CA ASN A 133 -11.58 -8.84 -0.41
C ASN A 133 -12.28 -7.56 0.02
N SER A 134 -12.91 -7.57 1.20
CA SER A 134 -13.36 -6.32 1.80
C SER A 134 -12.14 -5.43 2.10
N PRO A 135 -12.22 -4.11 1.85
CA PRO A 135 -11.10 -3.18 2.07
C PRO A 135 -10.91 -2.93 3.57
N SER A 136 -10.15 -3.80 4.23
CA SER A 136 -9.87 -3.73 5.66
C SER A 136 -8.37 -3.77 5.93
N MET A 137 -7.81 -2.63 6.30
CA MET A 137 -6.40 -2.53 6.68
C MET A 137 -6.07 -3.35 7.94
N PHE A 138 -7.00 -3.51 8.88
CA PHE A 138 -6.81 -4.40 10.02
C PHE A 138 -6.56 -5.85 9.60
N ARG A 139 -7.34 -6.33 8.65
CA ARG A 139 -7.15 -7.69 8.12
C ARG A 139 -5.87 -7.81 7.31
N GLU A 140 -5.51 -6.78 6.57
CA GLU A 140 -4.26 -6.77 5.80
C GLU A 140 -3.05 -6.82 6.72
N MET A 141 -3.06 -6.03 7.81
CA MET A 141 -2.03 -6.08 8.85
C MET A 141 -1.90 -7.47 9.49
N GLU A 142 -3.04 -8.10 9.81
CA GLU A 142 -3.06 -9.45 10.37
C GLU A 142 -2.37 -10.45 9.43
N PHE A 143 -2.72 -10.42 8.14
CA PHE A 143 -2.14 -11.32 7.15
C PHE A 143 -0.66 -11.02 6.92
N ALA A 144 -0.27 -9.76 6.73
CA ALA A 144 1.13 -9.37 6.56
C ALA A 144 2.00 -9.87 7.72
N ALA A 145 1.53 -9.70 8.97
CA ALA A 145 2.26 -10.21 10.15
C ALA A 145 2.40 -11.73 10.18
N LYS A 146 1.38 -12.46 9.73
CA LYS A 146 1.35 -13.93 9.77
C LYS A 146 2.15 -14.56 8.62
N VAL A 147 1.92 -14.12 7.39
CA VAL A 147 2.56 -14.70 6.21
C VAL A 147 3.97 -14.17 5.99
N GLY A 148 4.19 -12.87 6.25
CA GLY A 148 5.50 -12.23 6.14
C GLY A 148 6.44 -12.50 7.31
N ARG A 149 5.91 -12.99 8.45
CA ARG A 149 6.67 -13.23 9.69
C ARG A 149 7.42 -11.99 10.20
N VAL A 150 6.82 -10.81 9.98
CA VAL A 150 7.41 -9.51 10.32
C VAL A 150 6.89 -8.99 11.65
N ASP A 151 7.62 -8.05 12.24
CA ASP A 151 7.28 -7.48 13.53
C ASP A 151 6.04 -6.56 13.42
N ALA A 152 5.31 -6.43 14.53
CA ALA A 152 4.11 -5.61 14.58
C ALA A 152 4.39 -4.11 14.38
N VAL A 153 5.59 -3.63 14.70
CA VAL A 153 5.98 -2.23 14.47
C VAL A 153 6.12 -1.96 12.98
N ASP A 154 6.77 -2.87 12.25
CA ASP A 154 6.96 -2.73 10.81
C ASP A 154 5.61 -2.81 10.08
N VAL A 155 4.75 -3.75 10.47
CA VAL A 155 3.40 -3.85 9.91
C VAL A 155 2.57 -2.60 10.16
N LEU A 156 2.67 -1.99 11.36
CA LEU A 156 2.00 -0.72 11.65
C LEU A 156 2.54 0.41 10.76
N ARG A 157 3.86 0.49 10.56
CA ARG A 157 4.45 1.46 9.64
C ARG A 157 3.97 1.27 8.21
N MET A 158 3.96 0.03 7.73
CA MET A 158 3.45 -0.31 6.39
C MET A 158 2.01 0.15 6.19
N ALA A 159 1.17 0.03 7.22
CA ALA A 159 -0.25 0.36 7.17
C ALA A 159 -0.56 1.85 7.43
N THR A 160 0.42 2.65 7.86
CA THR A 160 0.23 4.05 8.27
C THR A 160 1.26 4.98 7.61
N LEU A 161 2.41 5.15 8.23
CA LEU A 161 3.45 6.12 7.84
C LEU A 161 3.92 5.90 6.40
N ASN A 162 4.29 4.66 6.06
CA ASN A 162 4.91 4.37 4.77
C ASN A 162 3.94 4.64 3.60
N GLY A 163 2.66 4.27 3.77
CA GLY A 163 1.62 4.58 2.79
C GLY A 163 1.32 6.09 2.67
N ALA A 164 1.35 6.82 3.79
CA ALA A 164 1.15 8.26 3.79
C ALA A 164 2.31 8.99 3.07
N GLU A 165 3.54 8.64 3.39
CA GLU A 165 4.74 9.23 2.76
C GLU A 165 4.80 8.92 1.26
N LEU A 166 4.42 7.71 0.84
CA LEU A 166 4.38 7.31 -0.56
C LEU A 166 3.52 8.24 -1.42
N VAL A 167 2.40 8.71 -0.89
CA VAL A 167 1.47 9.60 -1.60
C VAL A 167 1.58 11.07 -1.18
N GLY A 168 2.62 11.43 -0.42
CA GLY A 168 2.93 12.79 -0.03
C GLY A 168 2.01 13.38 1.05
N LEU A 169 1.33 12.55 1.84
CA LEU A 169 0.48 12.99 2.94
C LEU A 169 1.29 13.21 4.22
N ASN A 170 1.09 14.34 4.88
CA ASN A 170 1.75 14.66 6.15
C ASN A 170 1.01 14.05 7.35
N CYS A 171 0.86 12.73 7.38
CA CYS A 171 0.19 11.98 8.46
C CYS A 171 0.82 10.59 8.66
N GLY A 172 0.14 9.67 9.36
CA GLY A 172 0.59 8.29 9.55
C GLY A 172 1.53 8.07 10.74
N LEU A 173 1.95 9.15 11.41
CA LEU A 173 2.77 9.11 12.63
C LEU A 173 2.23 10.13 13.63
N ILE A 174 2.24 9.79 14.92
CA ILE A 174 1.88 10.71 16.00
C ILE A 174 3.11 11.53 16.38
N GLU A 175 3.20 12.71 15.79
CA GLU A 175 4.34 13.63 15.95
C GLU A 175 3.87 15.08 15.81
N PRO A 176 4.44 16.05 16.58
CA PRO A 176 4.12 17.47 16.41
C PRO A 176 4.36 17.92 14.96
N GLY A 177 3.38 18.65 14.39
CA GLY A 177 3.45 19.17 13.01
C GLY A 177 2.85 18.25 11.94
N ARG A 178 2.41 17.05 12.31
CA ARG A 178 1.65 16.17 11.40
C ARG A 178 0.14 16.35 11.56
N ALA A 179 -0.60 16.12 10.48
CA ALA A 179 -2.06 16.14 10.51
C ALA A 179 -2.59 15.01 11.42
N ALA A 180 -3.56 15.33 12.26
CA ALA A 180 -4.14 14.37 13.21
C ALA A 180 -5.18 13.47 12.54
N LYS A 181 -4.71 12.52 11.71
CA LYS A 181 -5.50 11.43 11.15
C LYS A 181 -5.38 10.22 12.07
N LEU A 182 -6.27 10.10 13.07
CA LEU A 182 -6.11 9.15 14.17
C LEU A 182 -7.30 8.21 14.29
N LEU A 183 -7.01 6.95 14.63
CA LEU A 183 -8.01 5.98 15.11
C LEU A 183 -7.83 5.79 16.61
N VAL A 184 -8.92 5.94 17.39
CA VAL A 184 -8.96 5.58 18.79
C VAL A 184 -9.64 4.22 18.90
N LEU A 185 -8.93 3.24 19.44
CA LEU A 185 -9.43 1.88 19.63
C LEU A 185 -9.90 1.68 21.09
N ASP A 186 -10.90 0.84 21.30
CA ASP A 186 -11.36 0.44 22.61
C ASP A 186 -10.43 -0.63 23.21
N GLY A 187 -9.57 -0.23 24.14
CA GLY A 187 -8.63 -1.12 24.81
C GLY A 187 -9.28 -2.18 25.69
N ASP A 188 -10.56 -2.01 26.03
CA ASP A 188 -11.36 -2.94 26.85
C ASP A 188 -12.25 -3.86 26.01
N SER A 189 -12.17 -3.76 24.68
CA SER A 189 -12.90 -4.67 23.78
C SER A 189 -12.43 -6.12 23.94
N ASP A 190 -13.28 -7.08 23.55
CA ASP A 190 -12.96 -8.51 23.61
C ASP A 190 -11.67 -8.88 22.87
N ASN A 191 -11.33 -8.11 21.82
CA ASN A 191 -10.11 -8.32 21.03
C ASN A 191 -8.85 -7.76 21.69
N LEU A 192 -8.96 -6.69 22.48
CA LEU A 192 -7.80 -5.94 22.96
C LEU A 192 -7.59 -6.00 24.47
N ALA A 193 -8.64 -6.31 25.25
CA ALA A 193 -8.55 -6.39 26.70
C ALA A 193 -7.45 -7.35 27.19
N GLY A 194 -6.69 -6.93 28.18
CA GLY A 194 -5.61 -7.72 28.79
C GLY A 194 -4.39 -7.94 27.89
N ALA A 195 -4.26 -7.21 26.79
CA ALA A 195 -3.10 -7.33 25.89
C ALA A 195 -1.80 -6.91 26.59
N ARG A 196 -0.83 -7.82 26.67
CA ARG A 196 0.52 -7.52 27.19
C ARG A 196 1.35 -6.70 26.22
N ASP A 197 1.16 -6.93 24.91
CA ASP A 197 1.76 -6.15 23.83
C ASP A 197 0.63 -5.57 22.98
N VAL A 198 0.39 -4.28 23.15
CA VAL A 198 -0.70 -3.56 22.49
C VAL A 198 -0.49 -3.52 20.97
N ARG A 199 0.76 -3.36 20.50
CA ARG A 199 1.07 -3.31 19.06
C ARG A 199 0.72 -4.63 18.37
N ARG A 200 1.14 -5.75 18.97
CA ARG A 200 0.79 -7.08 18.48
C ARG A 200 -0.70 -7.36 18.55
N ALA A 201 -1.38 -6.88 19.59
CA ALA A 201 -2.82 -7.05 19.71
C ALA A 201 -3.55 -6.28 18.60
N VAL A 202 -3.18 -5.03 18.36
CA VAL A 202 -3.76 -4.20 17.27
C VAL A 202 -3.54 -4.89 15.92
N VAL A 203 -2.31 -5.26 15.59
CA VAL A 203 -1.99 -5.87 14.29
C VAL A 203 -2.69 -7.20 14.07
N ARG A 204 -2.83 -8.03 15.11
CA ARG A 204 -3.30 -9.42 14.94
C ARG A 204 -4.77 -9.65 15.26
N ARG A 205 -5.40 -8.74 16.00
CA ARG A 205 -6.75 -8.99 16.55
C ARG A 205 -7.72 -7.84 16.37
N ALA A 206 -7.24 -6.58 16.26
CA ALA A 206 -8.13 -5.45 16.11
C ALA A 206 -8.91 -5.49 14.79
N GLY A 207 -10.13 -4.96 14.84
CA GLY A 207 -11.02 -4.82 13.71
C GLY A 207 -11.83 -3.54 13.77
N VAL A 208 -12.73 -3.35 12.81
CA VAL A 208 -13.60 -2.15 12.75
C VAL A 208 -14.48 -2.01 13.97
N HIS A 209 -14.84 -3.11 14.62
CA HIS A 209 -15.66 -3.12 15.82
C HIS A 209 -14.94 -2.60 17.07
N ASP A 210 -13.60 -2.56 17.03
CA ASP A 210 -12.79 -2.01 18.11
C ASP A 210 -12.57 -0.49 17.97
N VAL A 211 -13.00 0.12 16.84
CA VAL A 211 -12.85 1.55 16.59
C VAL A 211 -13.88 2.32 17.40
N LYS A 212 -13.42 3.07 18.39
CA LYS A 212 -14.23 3.92 19.26
C LYS A 212 -14.44 5.31 18.67
N ARG A 213 -13.43 5.83 17.98
CA ARG A 213 -13.47 7.17 17.37
C ARG A 213 -12.48 7.28 16.22
N VAL A 214 -12.87 8.06 15.22
CA VAL A 214 -12.00 8.55 14.16
C VAL A 214 -11.81 10.06 14.38
N VAL A 215 -10.58 10.54 14.27
CA VAL A 215 -10.23 11.97 14.38
C VAL A 215 -9.63 12.39 13.06
N HIS A 216 -10.18 13.47 12.51
CA HIS A 216 -9.67 14.18 11.35
C HIS A 216 -9.42 15.64 11.73
N ALA A 217 -8.17 16.10 11.67
CA ALA A 217 -7.80 17.48 11.91
C ALA A 217 -6.55 17.83 11.08
#